data_fd1d22f46e642678328b1c94fe1e37c7
#
_entry.id   fd1d22f46e642678328b1c94fe1e37c7
#
_cell.length_a   1.000
_cell.length_b   1.000
_cell.length_c   1.000
_cell.angle_alpha   90.00
_cell.angle_beta   90.00
_cell.angle_gamma   90.00
#
_symmetry.space_group_name_H-M   'P 1'
#
loop_
_entity.id
_entity.type
_entity.pdbx_description
1 polymer ?
#
loop_
_entity_poly.entity_id
_entity_poly.type
_entity_poly.pdbx_seq_one_letter_code
_entity_poly.pdbx_strand_id
1 'polypeptide(L)'
;VGTMSNQPIKAVLLDYGGVIAEEGFRGELVAMAREQGLDPHEVLQVAKYAVYDSGFVLGTGSEEAFWASMREGSGLRGDHAEMTARVLDAFTLRTWVIDHVRQWRGQGYITGILSDQMHWLDWLNERDRFFDAFDHVFNSYHMGKGKRDPSVFGDVAADLRLPPSQFLFIDDNPVENSGFRFIPPDPIAAAGPDRTRDAPVDARTPG
;
A
#
# COMPACT_ATOMS: atom_id res chain seq x y z
N VAL A 1 25.80 -1.80 -21.64
CA VAL A 1 24.47 -1.19 -21.88
C VAL A 1 23.56 -2.35 -22.26
N GLY A 2 22.90 -2.95 -21.22
CA GLY A 2 21.95 -4.04 -21.44
C GLY A 2 20.68 -3.48 -22.07
N THR A 3 20.32 -3.98 -23.24
CA THR A 3 19.02 -3.74 -23.86
C THR A 3 17.94 -4.22 -22.90
N MET A 4 17.13 -3.30 -22.36
CA MET A 4 15.93 -3.66 -21.62
C MET A 4 15.07 -4.52 -22.54
N SER A 5 14.93 -5.80 -22.19
CA SER A 5 14.09 -6.74 -22.93
C SER A 5 12.67 -6.16 -22.99
N ASN A 6 12.17 -5.86 -24.19
CA ASN A 6 10.82 -5.32 -24.41
C ASN A 6 9.79 -6.47 -24.35
N GLN A 7 9.87 -7.30 -23.32
CA GLN A 7 8.90 -8.36 -23.10
C GLN A 7 7.55 -7.76 -22.65
N PRO A 8 6.43 -8.33 -23.11
CA PRO A 8 5.11 -7.85 -22.70
C PRO A 8 4.91 -8.05 -21.19
N ILE A 9 4.28 -7.08 -20.54
CA ILE A 9 3.86 -7.23 -19.15
C ILE A 9 2.83 -8.35 -19.04
N LYS A 10 2.96 -9.16 -18.00
CA LYS A 10 2.03 -10.26 -17.68
C LYS A 10 1.47 -10.16 -16.27
N ALA A 11 2.20 -9.53 -15.36
CA ALA A 11 1.77 -9.33 -13.99
C ALA A 11 1.78 -7.84 -13.63
N VAL A 12 0.74 -7.39 -12.93
CA VAL A 12 0.60 -6.05 -12.37
C VAL A 12 0.49 -6.17 -10.87
N LEU A 13 1.48 -5.67 -10.16
CA LEU A 13 1.51 -5.64 -8.71
C LEU A 13 1.32 -4.20 -8.22
N LEU A 14 0.63 -4.03 -7.11
CA LEU A 14 0.34 -2.74 -6.52
C LEU A 14 0.75 -2.72 -5.04
N ASP A 15 1.31 -1.61 -4.58
CA ASP A 15 1.39 -1.34 -3.14
C ASP A 15 -0.01 -1.02 -2.58
N TYR A 16 -0.16 -1.09 -1.26
CA TYR A 16 -1.43 -0.81 -0.61
C TYR A 16 -1.58 0.67 -0.26
N GLY A 17 -0.77 1.17 0.67
CA GLY A 17 -0.83 2.57 1.12
C GLY A 17 -0.39 3.54 0.02
N GLY A 18 -1.16 4.60 -0.20
CA GLY A 18 -0.88 5.57 -1.26
C GLY A 18 -1.24 5.11 -2.68
N VAL A 19 -1.54 3.83 -2.89
CA VAL A 19 -1.93 3.24 -4.18
C VAL A 19 -3.34 2.66 -4.14
N ILE A 20 -3.55 1.51 -3.48
CA ILE A 20 -4.87 0.86 -3.37
C ILE A 20 -5.78 1.62 -2.40
N ALA A 21 -5.20 2.17 -1.33
CA ALA A 21 -5.88 3.00 -0.36
C ALA A 21 -5.17 4.34 -0.18
N GLU A 22 -5.85 5.31 0.41
CA GLU A 22 -5.17 6.53 0.89
C GLU A 22 -4.11 6.15 1.92
N GLU A 23 -3.06 6.99 2.03
CA GLU A 23 -1.96 6.73 2.96
C GLU A 23 -2.40 7.06 4.41
N GLY A 24 -2.93 6.07 5.10
CA GLY A 24 -3.48 6.20 6.43
C GLY A 24 -2.43 6.29 7.53
N PHE A 25 -1.36 5.49 7.44
CA PHE A 25 -0.36 5.35 8.50
C PHE A 25 0.37 6.68 8.79
N ARG A 26 1.00 7.25 7.78
CA ARG A 26 1.75 8.52 7.93
C ARG A 26 0.82 9.68 8.25
N GLY A 27 -0.33 9.73 7.58
CA GLY A 27 -1.31 10.79 7.78
C GLY A 27 -1.80 10.86 9.22
N GLU A 28 -2.15 9.70 9.78
CA GLU A 28 -2.67 9.64 11.14
C GLU A 28 -1.59 9.87 12.20
N LEU A 29 -0.35 9.39 12.00
CA LEU A 29 0.76 9.73 12.89
C LEU A 29 1.05 11.23 12.94
N VAL A 30 0.94 11.93 11.80
CA VAL A 30 1.05 13.40 11.75
C VAL A 30 -0.08 14.06 12.53
N ALA A 31 -1.32 13.56 12.40
CA ALA A 31 -2.47 14.09 13.15
C ALA A 31 -2.27 13.92 14.66
N MET A 32 -1.92 12.72 15.11
CA MET A 32 -1.62 12.42 16.51
C MET A 32 -0.49 13.29 17.08
N ALA A 33 0.59 13.48 16.31
CA ALA A 33 1.71 14.32 16.70
C ALA A 33 1.26 15.76 16.96
N ARG A 34 0.50 16.34 16.03
CA ARG A 34 -0.05 17.71 16.15
C ARG A 34 -0.98 17.87 17.35
N GLU A 35 -1.88 16.92 17.55
CA GLU A 35 -2.81 16.91 18.70
C GLU A 35 -2.05 16.92 20.04
N GLN A 36 -0.88 16.29 20.09
CA GLN A 36 -0.07 16.16 21.31
C GLN A 36 1.04 17.21 21.41
N GLY A 37 1.12 18.15 20.48
CA GLY A 37 2.14 19.19 20.46
C GLY A 37 3.57 18.67 20.19
N LEU A 38 3.67 17.52 19.52
CA LEU A 38 4.93 16.91 19.07
C LEU A 38 5.30 17.37 17.65
N ASP A 39 6.58 17.32 17.30
CA ASP A 39 7.01 17.57 15.94
C ASP A 39 6.63 16.38 15.03
N PRO A 40 5.74 16.56 14.04
CA PRO A 40 5.35 15.48 13.13
C PRO A 40 6.53 14.88 12.36
N HIS A 41 7.54 15.66 12.04
CA HIS A 41 8.74 15.16 11.34
C HIS A 41 9.51 14.18 12.22
N GLU A 42 9.73 14.51 13.49
CA GLU A 42 10.39 13.60 14.43
C GLU A 42 9.60 12.33 14.65
N VAL A 43 8.27 12.43 14.81
CA VAL A 43 7.39 11.25 14.95
C VAL A 43 7.49 10.34 13.73
N LEU A 44 7.49 10.88 12.52
CA LEU A 44 7.63 10.10 11.29
C LEU A 44 9.02 9.48 11.12
N GLN A 45 10.09 10.16 11.59
CA GLN A 45 11.42 9.57 11.59
C GLN A 45 11.50 8.37 12.52
N VAL A 46 10.94 8.47 13.73
CA VAL A 46 10.85 7.33 14.65
C VAL A 46 10.06 6.18 14.02
N ALA A 47 8.89 6.47 13.44
CA ALA A 47 8.04 5.45 12.82
C ALA A 47 8.75 4.68 11.70
N LYS A 48 9.53 5.38 10.87
CA LYS A 48 10.30 4.78 9.77
C LYS A 48 11.23 3.66 10.22
N TYR A 49 11.80 3.79 11.42
CA TYR A 49 12.68 2.76 12.01
C TYR A 49 11.88 1.77 12.85
N ALA A 50 10.98 2.24 13.71
CA ALA A 50 10.22 1.40 14.63
C ALA A 50 9.43 0.29 13.91
N VAL A 51 8.88 0.57 12.72
CA VAL A 51 8.16 -0.40 11.89
C VAL A 51 9.01 -1.64 11.58
N TYR A 52 10.29 -1.45 11.26
CA TYR A 52 11.21 -2.55 10.94
C TYR A 52 11.96 -3.07 12.16
N ASP A 53 12.45 -2.19 13.03
CA ASP A 53 13.29 -2.55 14.18
C ASP A 53 12.49 -3.36 15.22
N SER A 54 11.19 -3.11 15.36
CA SER A 54 10.30 -3.95 16.17
C SER A 54 10.06 -5.33 15.56
N GLY A 55 10.39 -5.54 14.28
CA GLY A 55 10.07 -6.75 13.53
C GLY A 55 8.59 -6.90 13.16
N PHE A 56 7.74 -5.94 13.54
CA PHE A 56 6.30 -6.06 13.38
C PHE A 56 5.87 -6.14 11.91
N VAL A 57 6.47 -5.33 11.03
CA VAL A 57 6.17 -5.37 9.59
C VAL A 57 6.63 -6.66 8.90
N LEU A 58 7.53 -7.41 9.55
CA LEU A 58 8.06 -8.68 9.05
C LEU A 58 7.47 -9.92 9.77
N GLY A 59 6.47 -9.73 10.63
CA GLY A 59 5.83 -10.81 11.37
C GLY A 59 6.73 -11.48 12.44
N THR A 60 7.88 -10.87 12.75
CA THR A 60 8.83 -11.38 13.77
C THR A 60 8.73 -10.65 15.09
N GLY A 61 7.97 -9.56 15.13
CA GLY A 61 7.69 -8.75 16.31
C GLY A 61 6.20 -8.57 16.57
N SER A 62 5.87 -7.74 17.53
CA SER A 62 4.48 -7.49 17.93
C SER A 62 4.06 -6.03 17.78
N GLU A 63 2.76 -5.80 17.66
CA GLU A 63 2.15 -4.47 17.68
C GLU A 63 2.49 -3.70 18.96
N GLU A 64 2.49 -4.39 20.10
CA GLU A 64 2.86 -3.82 21.40
C GLU A 64 4.29 -3.30 21.39
N ALA A 65 5.25 -4.08 20.87
CA ALA A 65 6.65 -3.69 20.75
C ALA A 65 6.82 -2.48 19.82
N PHE A 66 6.08 -2.45 18.71
CA PHE A 66 6.06 -1.32 17.79
C PHE A 66 5.57 -0.04 18.49
N TRP A 67 4.40 -0.07 19.16
CA TRP A 67 3.90 1.10 19.85
C TRP A 67 4.73 1.50 21.07
N ALA A 68 5.39 0.55 21.75
CA ALA A 68 6.36 0.85 22.79
C ALA A 68 7.53 1.67 22.24
N SER A 69 8.13 1.22 21.12
CA SER A 69 9.20 1.96 20.42
C SER A 69 8.75 3.35 19.98
N MET A 70 7.52 3.48 19.49
CA MET A 70 6.95 4.79 19.11
C MET A 70 6.86 5.73 20.31
N ARG A 71 6.38 5.26 21.46
CA ARG A 71 6.30 6.08 22.68
C ARG A 71 7.66 6.50 23.18
N GLU A 72 8.60 5.57 23.23
CA GLU A 72 9.96 5.83 23.70
C GLU A 72 10.70 6.82 22.81
N GLY A 73 10.63 6.63 21.49
CA GLY A 73 11.41 7.41 20.54
C GLY A 73 10.82 8.79 20.21
N SER A 74 9.49 8.92 20.18
CA SER A 74 8.81 10.15 19.75
C SER A 74 8.09 10.89 20.85
N GLY A 75 7.88 10.28 22.03
CA GLY A 75 7.06 10.84 23.09
C GLY A 75 5.55 10.75 22.81
N LEU A 76 5.12 10.07 21.75
CA LEU A 76 3.70 9.85 21.43
C LEU A 76 3.03 9.09 22.58
N ARG A 77 1.85 9.55 22.98
CA ARG A 77 1.07 8.99 24.10
C ARG A 77 -0.29 8.51 23.63
N GLY A 78 -0.79 7.49 24.27
CA GLY A 78 -2.11 6.94 24.01
C GLY A 78 -2.15 5.42 24.26
N ASP A 79 -3.37 4.90 24.30
CA ASP A 79 -3.60 3.45 24.29
C ASP A 79 -3.26 2.91 22.89
N HIS A 80 -2.57 1.76 22.80
CA HIS A 80 -2.13 1.25 21.50
C HIS A 80 -3.30 0.78 20.64
N ALA A 81 -4.36 0.22 21.25
CA ALA A 81 -5.51 -0.24 20.49
C ALA A 81 -6.29 0.96 19.88
N GLU A 82 -6.40 2.06 20.62
CA GLU A 82 -6.99 3.29 20.10
C GLU A 82 -6.16 3.89 18.97
N MET A 83 -4.83 3.94 19.12
CA MET A 83 -3.94 4.46 18.08
C MET A 83 -3.98 3.57 16.82
N THR A 84 -4.00 2.24 16.99
CA THR A 84 -4.16 1.31 15.87
C THR A 84 -5.50 1.53 15.17
N ALA A 85 -6.61 1.61 15.91
CA ALA A 85 -7.93 1.84 15.32
C ALA A 85 -7.96 3.12 14.48
N ARG A 86 -7.38 4.22 14.97
CA ARG A 86 -7.26 5.48 14.24
C ARG A 86 -6.48 5.32 12.93
N VAL A 87 -5.34 4.62 12.98
CA VAL A 87 -4.54 4.35 11.78
C VAL A 87 -5.32 3.52 10.77
N LEU A 88 -6.01 2.46 11.22
CA LEU A 88 -6.81 1.61 10.34
C LEU A 88 -7.98 2.37 9.69
N ASP A 89 -8.65 3.24 10.44
CA ASP A 89 -9.76 4.06 9.94
C ASP A 89 -9.29 5.11 8.92
N ALA A 90 -8.04 5.54 8.99
CA ALA A 90 -7.47 6.49 8.04
C ALA A 90 -7.15 5.87 6.67
N PHE A 91 -7.06 4.54 6.56
CA PHE A 91 -6.94 3.86 5.27
C PHE A 91 -8.30 3.81 4.57
N THR A 92 -8.50 4.67 3.59
CA THR A 92 -9.71 4.70 2.76
C THR A 92 -9.43 4.05 1.41
N LEU A 93 -10.18 2.98 1.09
CA LEU A 93 -10.02 2.24 -0.15
C LEU A 93 -10.34 3.10 -1.37
N ARG A 94 -9.47 3.09 -2.36
CA ARG A 94 -9.68 3.71 -3.67
C ARG A 94 -10.41 2.73 -4.59
N THR A 95 -11.74 2.74 -4.54
CA THR A 95 -12.57 1.76 -5.29
C THR A 95 -12.30 1.77 -6.78
N TRP A 96 -11.96 2.93 -7.35
CA TRP A 96 -11.59 3.07 -8.76
C TRP A 96 -10.32 2.27 -9.12
N VAL A 97 -9.35 2.14 -8.19
CA VAL A 97 -8.17 1.27 -8.38
C VAL A 97 -8.60 -0.19 -8.45
N ILE A 98 -9.49 -0.61 -7.54
CA ILE A 98 -10.04 -1.98 -7.53
C ILE A 98 -10.75 -2.30 -8.86
N ASP A 99 -11.47 -1.34 -9.42
CA ASP A 99 -12.14 -1.52 -10.71
C ASP A 99 -11.13 -1.69 -11.87
N HIS A 100 -10.01 -0.96 -11.85
CA HIS A 100 -8.92 -1.16 -12.81
C HIS A 100 -8.26 -2.54 -12.64
N VAL A 101 -8.04 -2.98 -11.42
CA VAL A 101 -7.48 -4.32 -11.13
C VAL A 101 -8.38 -5.40 -11.71
N ARG A 102 -9.69 -5.30 -11.50
CA ARG A 102 -10.67 -6.23 -12.09
C ARG A 102 -10.64 -6.23 -13.63
N GLN A 103 -10.48 -5.05 -14.25
CA GLN A 103 -10.34 -4.94 -15.70
C GLN A 103 -9.05 -5.61 -16.20
N TRP A 104 -7.89 -5.38 -15.56
CA TRP A 104 -6.63 -6.04 -15.92
C TRP A 104 -6.72 -7.54 -15.78
N ARG A 105 -7.31 -8.03 -14.69
CA ARG A 105 -7.56 -9.46 -14.49
C ARG A 105 -8.45 -10.04 -15.60
N GLY A 106 -9.50 -9.32 -15.99
CA GLY A 106 -10.37 -9.70 -17.11
C GLY A 106 -9.67 -9.71 -18.48
N GLN A 107 -8.58 -8.95 -18.62
CA GLN A 107 -7.72 -8.94 -19.80
C GLN A 107 -6.62 -10.02 -19.78
N GLY A 108 -6.56 -10.83 -18.72
CA GLY A 108 -5.62 -11.92 -18.57
C GLY A 108 -4.27 -11.56 -17.92
N TYR A 109 -4.15 -10.37 -17.32
CA TYR A 109 -3.01 -10.05 -16.47
C TYR A 109 -3.15 -10.75 -15.12
N ILE A 110 -2.03 -11.24 -14.59
CA ILE A 110 -1.95 -11.66 -13.19
C ILE A 110 -1.92 -10.39 -12.33
N THR A 111 -2.78 -10.31 -11.33
CA THR A 111 -2.86 -9.15 -10.44
C THR A 111 -2.46 -9.51 -9.02
N GLY A 112 -1.73 -8.61 -8.36
CA GLY A 112 -1.30 -8.88 -6.99
C GLY A 112 -1.05 -7.62 -6.17
N ILE A 113 -1.04 -7.81 -4.86
CA ILE A 113 -0.57 -6.83 -3.88
C ILE A 113 0.85 -7.20 -3.50
N LEU A 114 1.77 -6.23 -3.49
CA LEU A 114 3.12 -6.37 -2.90
C LEU A 114 3.34 -5.17 -1.99
N SER A 115 3.21 -5.38 -0.68
CA SER A 115 3.17 -4.29 0.28
C SER A 115 3.95 -4.61 1.55
N ASP A 116 4.64 -3.59 2.08
CA ASP A 116 5.24 -3.62 3.40
C ASP A 116 4.19 -3.17 4.41
N GLN A 117 3.40 -4.13 4.88
CA GLN A 117 2.32 -3.90 5.84
C GLN A 117 2.38 -4.92 6.98
N MET A 118 1.92 -4.50 8.16
CA MET A 118 1.69 -5.37 9.30
C MET A 118 0.50 -6.32 9.01
N HIS A 119 0.15 -7.18 9.96
CA HIS A 119 -1.09 -7.98 9.87
C HIS A 119 -2.36 -7.12 9.74
N TRP A 120 -2.25 -5.82 9.92
CA TRP A 120 -3.33 -4.86 9.70
C TRP A 120 -3.91 -4.92 8.29
N LEU A 121 -3.13 -5.35 7.28
CA LEU A 121 -3.63 -5.54 5.93
C LEU A 121 -4.74 -6.61 5.88
N ASP A 122 -4.64 -7.64 6.71
CA ASP A 122 -5.66 -8.67 6.82
C ASP A 122 -6.95 -8.11 7.44
N TRP A 123 -6.83 -7.30 8.50
CA TRP A 123 -7.98 -6.64 9.12
C TRP A 123 -8.66 -5.61 8.20
N LEU A 124 -7.85 -4.87 7.44
CA LEU A 124 -8.37 -3.95 6.41
C LEU A 124 -9.12 -4.73 5.32
N ASN A 125 -8.62 -5.90 4.94
CA ASN A 125 -9.33 -6.76 4.01
C ASN A 125 -10.61 -7.38 4.62
N GLU A 126 -10.61 -7.74 5.89
CA GLU A 126 -11.84 -8.20 6.57
C GLU A 126 -12.94 -7.13 6.52
N ARG A 127 -12.57 -5.86 6.67
CA ARG A 127 -13.47 -4.71 6.58
C ARG A 127 -13.94 -4.44 5.16
N ASP A 128 -13.02 -4.40 4.18
CA ASP A 128 -13.25 -3.81 2.86
C ASP A 128 -13.31 -4.84 1.72
N ARG A 129 -12.92 -6.12 1.97
CA ARG A 129 -13.01 -7.26 1.05
C ARG A 129 -12.29 -7.06 -0.29
N PHE A 130 -11.17 -6.34 -0.30
CA PHE A 130 -10.48 -6.01 -1.55
C PHE A 130 -9.58 -7.11 -2.08
N PHE A 131 -9.16 -8.09 -1.25
CA PHE A 131 -8.34 -9.23 -1.73
C PHE A 131 -9.03 -10.01 -2.84
N ASP A 132 -10.36 -10.06 -2.86
CA ASP A 132 -11.15 -10.78 -3.85
C ASP A 132 -10.91 -10.29 -5.30
N ALA A 133 -10.39 -9.06 -5.46
CA ALA A 133 -10.06 -8.49 -6.76
C ALA A 133 -8.70 -8.97 -7.30
N PHE A 134 -7.83 -9.50 -6.45
CA PHE A 134 -6.46 -9.88 -6.79
C PHE A 134 -6.29 -11.40 -6.88
N ASP A 135 -5.29 -11.84 -7.67
CA ASP A 135 -4.91 -13.24 -7.73
C ASP A 135 -3.93 -13.62 -6.62
N HIS A 136 -3.08 -12.66 -6.18
CA HIS A 136 -2.03 -12.88 -5.18
C HIS A 136 -1.92 -11.72 -4.20
N VAL A 137 -1.53 -12.04 -2.96
CA VAL A 137 -1.22 -11.05 -1.92
C VAL A 137 0.13 -11.39 -1.29
N PHE A 138 1.10 -10.50 -1.49
CA PHE A 138 2.44 -10.57 -0.94
C PHE A 138 2.57 -9.48 0.13
N ASN A 139 2.28 -9.84 1.37
CA ASN A 139 2.43 -8.96 2.53
C ASN A 139 3.75 -9.28 3.23
N SER A 140 4.59 -8.29 3.48
CA SER A 140 5.87 -8.44 4.19
C SER A 140 5.73 -9.16 5.53
N TYR A 141 4.62 -8.97 6.24
CA TYR A 141 4.30 -9.65 7.50
C TYR A 141 4.29 -11.18 7.35
N HIS A 142 3.64 -11.69 6.31
CA HIS A 142 3.54 -13.13 6.06
C HIS A 142 4.78 -13.69 5.34
N MET A 143 5.45 -12.86 4.54
CA MET A 143 6.68 -13.24 3.83
C MET A 143 7.91 -13.27 4.74
N GLY A 144 7.89 -12.57 5.87
CA GLY A 144 9.08 -12.36 6.70
C GLY A 144 10.14 -11.47 6.03
N LYS A 145 9.79 -10.83 4.93
CA LYS A 145 10.69 -10.04 4.09
C LYS A 145 9.91 -8.89 3.45
N GLY A 146 10.49 -7.69 3.45
CA GLY A 146 9.89 -6.50 2.86
C GLY A 146 10.71 -5.91 1.73
N LYS A 147 10.22 -4.84 1.12
CA LYS A 147 10.81 -4.16 -0.05
C LYS A 147 12.19 -3.55 0.21
N ARG A 148 12.59 -3.39 1.48
CA ARG A 148 13.97 -3.01 1.86
C ARG A 148 15.00 -4.09 1.52
N ASP A 149 14.59 -5.36 1.43
CA ASP A 149 15.41 -6.44 0.91
C ASP A 149 15.05 -6.69 -0.56
N PRO A 150 15.90 -6.26 -1.53
CA PRO A 150 15.59 -6.40 -2.95
C PRO A 150 15.34 -7.85 -3.41
N SER A 151 15.77 -8.84 -2.64
CA SER A 151 15.53 -10.24 -2.97
C SER A 151 14.05 -10.63 -2.92
N VAL A 152 13.19 -9.82 -2.26
CA VAL A 152 11.73 -10.04 -2.25
C VAL A 152 11.14 -10.06 -3.66
N PHE A 153 11.65 -9.22 -4.56
CA PHE A 153 11.18 -9.18 -5.96
C PHE A 153 11.54 -10.45 -6.72
N GLY A 154 12.70 -11.02 -6.42
CA GLY A 154 13.11 -12.33 -6.95
C GLY A 154 12.23 -13.47 -6.46
N ASP A 155 11.88 -13.45 -5.17
CA ASP A 155 10.98 -14.44 -4.55
C ASP A 155 9.58 -14.38 -5.19
N VAL A 156 9.02 -13.18 -5.35
CA VAL A 156 7.72 -12.95 -6.02
C VAL A 156 7.77 -13.41 -7.48
N ALA A 157 8.84 -13.08 -8.20
CA ALA A 157 9.02 -13.51 -9.59
C ALA A 157 9.09 -15.03 -9.70
N ALA A 158 9.77 -15.70 -8.78
CA ALA A 158 9.88 -17.16 -8.72
C ALA A 158 8.52 -17.81 -8.39
N ASP A 159 7.76 -17.26 -7.45
CA ASP A 159 6.44 -17.76 -7.07
C ASP A 159 5.47 -17.70 -8.25
N LEU A 160 5.44 -16.59 -8.98
CA LEU A 160 4.60 -16.41 -10.18
C LEU A 160 5.20 -17.05 -11.43
N ARG A 161 6.41 -17.60 -11.36
CA ARG A 161 7.13 -18.25 -12.50
C ARG A 161 7.25 -17.34 -13.71
N LEU A 162 7.48 -16.07 -13.49
CA LEU A 162 7.65 -15.05 -14.52
C LEU A 162 9.02 -14.37 -14.39
N PRO A 163 9.69 -14.03 -15.51
CA PRO A 163 10.90 -13.22 -15.43
C PRO A 163 10.57 -11.80 -14.93
N PRO A 164 11.44 -11.15 -14.15
CA PRO A 164 11.21 -9.80 -13.59
C PRO A 164 10.80 -8.75 -14.64
N SER A 165 11.28 -8.85 -15.87
CA SER A 165 10.94 -7.93 -16.97
C SER A 165 9.47 -7.95 -17.40
N GLN A 166 8.68 -8.95 -16.97
CA GLN A 166 7.25 -9.08 -17.25
C GLN A 166 6.35 -8.52 -16.15
N PHE A 167 6.94 -7.94 -15.10
CA PHE A 167 6.19 -7.29 -14.02
C PHE A 167 6.09 -5.79 -14.22
N LEU A 168 4.92 -5.25 -13.98
CA LEU A 168 4.67 -3.85 -13.69
C LEU A 168 4.39 -3.71 -12.20
N PHE A 169 5.13 -2.85 -11.51
CA PHE A 169 4.91 -2.56 -10.10
C PHE A 169 4.50 -1.10 -9.93
N ILE A 170 3.41 -0.88 -9.23
CA ILE A 170 2.83 0.43 -8.97
C ILE A 170 2.97 0.70 -7.49
N ASP A 171 3.76 1.73 -7.16
CA ASP A 171 4.10 2.11 -5.78
C ASP A 171 4.26 3.63 -5.72
N ASP A 172 3.91 4.27 -4.62
CA ASP A 172 4.14 5.70 -4.41
C ASP A 172 5.59 6.01 -3.99
N ASN A 173 6.34 4.97 -3.59
CA ASN A 173 7.76 5.06 -3.27
C ASN A 173 8.60 4.37 -4.36
N PRO A 174 9.59 5.06 -4.96
CA PRO A 174 10.46 4.45 -5.94
C PRO A 174 11.21 3.24 -5.38
N VAL A 175 11.19 2.12 -6.09
CA VAL A 175 11.93 0.92 -5.74
C VAL A 175 13.05 0.70 -6.74
N GLU A 176 14.29 0.86 -6.31
CA GLU A 176 15.47 0.64 -7.14
C GLU A 176 15.86 -0.86 -7.15
N ASN A 177 16.47 -1.29 -8.26
CA ASN A 177 17.03 -2.65 -8.41
C ASN A 177 16.05 -3.82 -8.25
N SER A 178 14.74 -3.58 -8.39
CA SER A 178 13.72 -4.65 -8.34
C SER A 178 13.74 -5.56 -9.57
N GLY A 179 14.25 -5.08 -10.70
CA GLY A 179 14.12 -5.73 -12.01
C GLY A 179 12.71 -5.61 -12.61
N PHE A 180 11.73 -5.12 -11.86
CA PHE A 180 10.38 -4.85 -12.32
C PHE A 180 10.31 -3.50 -13.04
N ARG A 181 9.33 -3.32 -13.93
CA ARG A 181 8.97 -1.99 -14.42
C ARG A 181 8.18 -1.29 -13.32
N PHE A 182 8.65 -0.11 -12.96
CA PHE A 182 8.01 0.71 -11.94
C PHE A 182 7.25 1.87 -12.59
N ILE A 183 6.06 2.16 -12.06
CA ILE A 183 5.34 3.42 -12.33
C ILE A 183 4.77 3.97 -11.02
N PRO A 184 4.74 5.32 -10.88
CA PRO A 184 4.00 5.95 -9.78
C PRO A 184 2.49 5.81 -9.98
N PRO A 185 1.66 5.98 -8.93
CA PRO A 185 0.20 5.83 -9.01
C PRO A 185 -0.50 6.92 -9.85
N ASP A 186 0.12 8.09 -10.06
CA ASP A 186 -0.50 9.22 -10.79
C ASP A 186 -1.04 8.89 -12.19
N PRO A 187 -0.36 8.08 -13.04
CA PRO A 187 -0.90 7.68 -14.32
C PRO A 187 -2.22 6.91 -14.24
N ILE A 188 -2.43 6.16 -13.15
CA ILE A 188 -3.68 5.43 -12.90
C ILE A 188 -4.77 6.41 -12.47
N ALA A 189 -4.43 7.38 -11.61
CA ALA A 189 -5.36 8.42 -11.17
C ALA A 189 -5.86 9.28 -12.32
N ALA A 190 -5.01 9.56 -13.33
CA ALA A 190 -5.38 10.30 -14.52
C ALA A 190 -6.32 9.52 -15.46
N ALA A 191 -6.32 8.18 -15.38
CA ALA A 191 -7.20 7.29 -16.14
C ALA A 191 -8.50 6.94 -15.38
N GLY A 192 -8.72 7.53 -14.20
CA GLY A 192 -9.92 7.33 -13.38
C GLY A 192 -11.20 7.80 -14.08
N PRO A 193 -12.38 7.35 -13.62
CA PRO A 193 -13.65 7.71 -14.23
C PRO A 193 -13.81 9.23 -14.26
N ASP A 194 -14.17 9.73 -15.42
CA ASP A 194 -14.48 11.14 -15.67
C ASP A 194 -15.52 11.61 -14.64
N ARG A 195 -15.08 12.40 -13.65
CA ARG A 195 -15.93 12.97 -12.60
C ARG A 195 -16.97 13.97 -13.14
N THR A 196 -17.03 14.17 -14.46
CA THR A 196 -17.97 15.11 -15.08
C THR A 196 -19.32 14.49 -15.43
N ARG A 197 -19.52 13.18 -15.23
CA ARG A 197 -20.78 12.50 -15.60
C ARG A 197 -21.87 12.44 -14.54
N ASP A 198 -21.60 12.84 -13.31
CA ASP A 198 -22.59 12.86 -12.20
C ASP A 198 -23.07 14.27 -11.84
N ALA A 199 -23.22 15.17 -12.81
CA ALA A 199 -24.02 16.36 -12.60
C ALA A 199 -25.51 15.98 -12.67
N PRO A 200 -26.31 16.25 -11.62
CA PRO A 200 -27.75 15.98 -11.68
C PRO A 200 -28.38 16.78 -12.80
N VAL A 201 -29.07 16.09 -13.70
CA VAL A 201 -29.91 16.73 -14.74
C VAL A 201 -31.00 17.50 -14.01
N ASP A 202 -30.88 18.81 -13.99
CA ASP A 202 -31.88 19.74 -13.45
C ASP A 202 -33.16 19.64 -14.33
N ALA A 203 -34.11 18.86 -13.85
CA ALA A 203 -35.43 18.72 -14.45
C ALA A 203 -36.26 19.99 -14.09
N ARG A 204 -36.05 21.07 -14.81
CA ARG A 204 -37.01 22.19 -14.86
C ARG A 204 -37.78 22.10 -16.14
N THR A 205 -38.99 21.59 -16.07
CA THR A 205 -40.04 21.74 -17.06
C THR A 205 -40.66 23.15 -16.92
N PRO A 206 -40.79 23.95 -17.97
CA PRO A 206 -41.58 25.17 -17.90
C PRO A 206 -43.06 24.86 -18.06
N GLY A 207 -43.87 25.41 -17.14
CA GLY A 207 -45.31 25.57 -17.30
C GLY A 207 -45.64 26.90 -17.98
#